data_12f641df3c6773fdde2c8f7b408d6b2a
#
_entry.id   12f641df3c6773fdde2c8f7b408d6b2a
#
_cell.length_a   1.000
_cell.length_b   1.000
_cell.length_c   1.000
_cell.angle_alpha   90.00
_cell.angle_beta   90.00
_cell.angle_gamma   90.00
#
_symmetry.space_group_name_H-M   'P 1'
#
loop_
_entity.id
_entity.type
_entity.pdbx_description
1 polymer ?
#
loop_
_entity_poly.entity_id
_entity_poly.type
_entity_poly.pdbx_seq_one_letter_code
_entity_poly.pdbx_strand_id
1 'polypeptide(L)'
;MLELAALNIAISIDSLLISLVIGRQTKSIKSALLRPLIFAFTQATLVLIGYFFGNRILAYIYHIDHWIIFGCFSFLAIKQFFDNSEPNIKSKNIWFQSILTSFDGLLIGFTLYMEDYSVNLILLITLIITYLLSFFGIYLGRNANRINPSLINRISSIILLLIGSKILIEHLIRHYY
;
A
#
# COMPACT_ATOMS: atom_id res chain seq x y z
N MET A 1 -4.93 -2.48 15.43
CA MET A 1 -5.18 -3.66 14.57
C MET A 1 -6.05 -3.30 13.35
N LEU A 2 -7.23 -2.74 13.53
CA LEU A 2 -8.14 -2.39 12.44
C LEU A 2 -7.55 -1.29 11.54
N GLU A 3 -6.87 -0.32 12.10
CA GLU A 3 -6.17 0.74 11.37
C GLU A 3 -5.01 0.19 10.52
N LEU A 4 -4.19 -0.68 11.12
CA LEU A 4 -3.10 -1.33 10.39
C LEU A 4 -3.62 -2.14 9.19
N ALA A 5 -4.75 -2.84 9.35
CA ALA A 5 -5.38 -3.58 8.27
C ALA A 5 -5.94 -2.62 7.18
N ALA A 6 -6.65 -1.56 7.59
CA ALA A 6 -7.20 -0.57 6.67
C ALA A 6 -6.10 0.13 5.86
N LEU A 7 -4.98 0.46 6.51
CA LEU A 7 -3.82 1.07 5.90
C LEU A 7 -3.18 0.12 4.87
N ASN A 8 -2.98 -1.15 5.25
CA ASN A 8 -2.46 -2.16 4.32
C ASN A 8 -3.40 -2.41 3.13
N ILE A 9 -4.72 -2.38 3.33
CA ILE A 9 -5.69 -2.46 2.23
C ILE A 9 -5.50 -1.27 1.28
N ALA A 10 -5.42 -0.05 1.81
CA ALA A 10 -5.27 1.16 1.00
C ALA A 10 -4.02 1.13 0.11
N ILE A 11 -2.88 0.70 0.65
CA ILE A 11 -1.63 0.59 -0.11
C ILE A 11 -1.66 -0.54 -1.14
N SER A 12 -2.28 -1.66 -0.77
CA SER A 12 -2.31 -2.84 -1.65
C SER A 12 -3.29 -2.69 -2.83
N ILE A 13 -4.00 -1.56 -2.92
CA ILE A 13 -4.89 -1.26 -4.05
C ILE A 13 -4.10 -1.11 -5.36
N ASP A 14 -2.91 -0.52 -5.34
CA ASP A 14 -2.07 -0.43 -6.53
C ASP A 14 -1.69 -1.82 -7.06
N SER A 15 -1.35 -2.73 -6.14
CA SER A 15 -1.11 -4.14 -6.48
C SER A 15 -2.35 -4.85 -7.00
N LEU A 16 -3.55 -4.54 -6.47
CA LEU A 16 -4.82 -5.05 -6.98
C LEU A 16 -5.08 -4.57 -8.40
N LEU A 17 -4.92 -3.27 -8.68
CA LEU A 17 -5.16 -2.69 -10.00
C LEU A 17 -4.25 -3.28 -11.07
N ILE A 18 -2.95 -3.39 -10.79
CA ILE A 18 -2.01 -4.03 -11.72
C ILE A 18 -2.33 -5.51 -11.90
N SER A 19 -2.64 -6.21 -10.81
CA SER A 19 -3.03 -7.61 -10.85
C SER A 19 -4.29 -7.84 -11.69
N LEU A 20 -5.23 -6.90 -11.69
CA LEU A 20 -6.43 -6.93 -12.51
C LEU A 20 -6.09 -6.85 -14.00
N VAL A 21 -5.18 -5.96 -14.40
CA VAL A 21 -4.74 -5.86 -15.80
C VAL A 21 -3.93 -7.11 -16.21
N ILE A 22 -3.05 -7.59 -15.33
CA ILE A 22 -2.30 -8.83 -15.55
C ILE A 22 -3.24 -10.04 -15.66
N GLY A 23 -4.33 -10.05 -14.88
CA GLY A 23 -5.36 -11.11 -14.91
C GLY A 23 -5.97 -11.30 -16.28
N ARG A 24 -6.25 -10.22 -17.02
CA ARG A 24 -6.77 -10.26 -18.40
C ARG A 24 -5.84 -11.03 -19.35
N GLN A 25 -4.53 -11.03 -19.09
CA GLN A 25 -3.51 -11.68 -19.92
C GLN A 25 -3.11 -13.06 -19.38
N THR A 26 -3.55 -13.43 -18.17
CA THR A 26 -3.11 -14.65 -17.48
C THR A 26 -4.04 -15.82 -17.78
N LYS A 27 -3.56 -16.77 -18.60
CA LYS A 27 -4.30 -18.01 -18.92
C LYS A 27 -4.02 -19.15 -17.93
N SER A 28 -2.80 -19.23 -17.39
CA SER A 28 -2.36 -20.33 -16.53
C SER A 28 -2.75 -20.12 -15.07
N ILE A 29 -3.26 -21.18 -14.42
CA ILE A 29 -3.60 -21.18 -12.99
C ILE A 29 -2.33 -21.01 -12.12
N LYS A 30 -1.21 -21.66 -12.51
CA LYS A 30 0.07 -21.52 -11.80
C LYS A 30 0.53 -20.07 -11.76
N SER A 31 0.42 -19.36 -12.88
CA SER A 31 0.77 -17.94 -12.94
C SER A 31 -0.18 -17.08 -12.11
N ALA A 32 -1.45 -17.45 -12.00
CA ALA A 32 -2.45 -16.73 -11.19
C ALA A 32 -2.17 -16.85 -9.68
N LEU A 33 -1.50 -17.91 -9.23
CA LEU A 33 -1.10 -18.10 -7.83
C LEU A 33 0.28 -17.49 -7.51
N LEU A 34 1.25 -17.61 -8.45
CA LEU A 34 2.62 -17.14 -8.21
C LEU A 34 2.76 -15.62 -8.30
N ARG A 35 2.03 -14.96 -9.19
CA ARG A 35 2.13 -13.50 -9.37
C ARG A 35 1.71 -12.71 -8.13
N PRO A 36 0.58 -13.01 -7.44
CA PRO A 36 0.24 -12.36 -6.17
C PRO A 36 1.31 -12.54 -5.10
N LEU A 37 1.97 -13.69 -5.08
CA LEU A 37 3.04 -13.96 -4.13
C LEU A 37 4.25 -13.04 -4.34
N ILE A 38 4.60 -12.76 -5.60
CA ILE A 38 5.66 -11.81 -5.94
C ILE A 38 5.28 -10.39 -5.48
N PHE A 39 4.04 -9.95 -5.72
CA PHE A 39 3.56 -8.64 -5.25
C PHE A 39 3.59 -8.55 -3.72
N ALA A 40 3.08 -9.55 -3.02
CA ALA A 40 3.07 -9.58 -1.57
C ALA A 40 4.49 -9.55 -0.98
N PHE A 41 5.41 -10.32 -1.56
CA PHE A 41 6.78 -10.37 -1.09
C PHE A 41 7.53 -9.05 -1.31
N THR A 42 7.40 -8.45 -2.50
CA THR A 42 8.02 -7.14 -2.79
C THR A 42 7.44 -6.03 -1.93
N GLN A 43 6.11 -6.02 -1.73
CA GLN A 43 5.44 -5.06 -0.85
C GLN A 43 5.97 -5.18 0.58
N ALA A 44 5.97 -6.39 1.15
CA ALA A 44 6.47 -6.62 2.51
C ALA A 44 7.95 -6.24 2.66
N THR A 45 8.77 -6.51 1.64
CA THR A 45 10.19 -6.14 1.64
C THR A 45 10.38 -4.62 1.66
N LEU A 46 9.62 -3.86 0.86
CA LEU A 46 9.72 -2.40 0.84
C LEU A 46 9.15 -1.77 2.12
N VAL A 47 8.06 -2.31 2.67
CA VAL A 47 7.56 -1.91 3.99
C VAL A 47 8.62 -2.15 5.08
N LEU A 48 9.30 -3.30 5.04
CA LEU A 48 10.38 -3.62 5.99
C LEU A 48 11.55 -2.64 5.87
N ILE A 49 11.97 -2.33 4.64
CA ILE A 49 13.02 -1.35 4.39
C ILE A 49 12.60 0.02 4.95
N GLY A 50 11.38 0.47 4.67
CA GLY A 50 10.82 1.72 5.21
C GLY A 50 10.80 1.75 6.74
N TYR A 51 10.42 0.64 7.37
CA TYR A 51 10.43 0.48 8.82
C TYR A 51 11.83 0.67 9.42
N PHE A 52 12.86 0.05 8.82
CA PHE A 52 14.24 0.22 9.29
C PHE A 52 14.78 1.63 9.03
N PHE A 53 14.36 2.29 7.96
CA PHE A 53 14.67 3.70 7.75
C PHE A 53 14.03 4.57 8.83
N GLY A 54 12.77 4.30 9.22
CA GLY A 54 12.10 4.97 10.33
C GLY A 54 12.90 4.88 11.62
N ASN A 55 13.39 3.68 11.96
CA ASN A 55 14.24 3.44 13.13
C ASN A 55 15.52 4.31 13.17
N ARG A 56 16.13 4.57 12.01
CA ARG A 56 17.35 5.39 11.95
C ARG A 56 17.10 6.89 12.02
N ILE A 57 15.99 7.34 11.52
CA ILE A 57 15.67 8.76 11.34
C ILE A 57 14.91 9.32 12.55
N LEU A 58 14.11 8.51 13.26
CA LEU A 58 13.26 8.95 14.38
C LEU A 58 14.03 9.73 15.43
N ALA A 59 15.28 9.34 15.75
CA ALA A 59 16.12 10.02 16.72
C ALA A 59 16.35 11.52 16.40
N TYR A 60 16.20 11.92 15.13
CA TYR A 60 16.43 13.28 14.66
C TYR A 60 15.14 14.10 14.50
N ILE A 61 13.97 13.45 14.40
CA ILE A 61 12.71 14.10 14.02
C ILE A 61 11.57 13.88 14.99
N TYR A 62 11.83 13.40 16.21
CA TYR A 62 10.85 13.04 17.24
C TYR A 62 9.78 14.11 17.50
N HIS A 63 10.11 15.40 17.35
CA HIS A 63 9.15 16.49 17.60
C HIS A 63 8.19 16.78 16.45
N ILE A 64 8.45 16.26 15.26
CA ILE A 64 7.66 16.54 14.04
C ILE A 64 7.18 15.26 13.34
N ASP A 65 7.31 14.11 14.00
CA ASP A 65 6.98 12.79 13.47
C ASP A 65 5.54 12.70 12.95
N HIS A 66 4.55 13.13 13.73
CA HIS A 66 3.14 13.08 13.35
C HIS A 66 2.80 13.99 12.16
N TRP A 67 3.48 15.12 12.03
CA TRP A 67 3.36 15.98 10.85
C TRP A 67 3.93 15.31 9.61
N ILE A 68 5.01 14.54 9.76
CA ILE A 68 5.60 13.76 8.68
C ILE A 68 4.66 12.63 8.27
N ILE A 69 4.08 11.90 9.25
CA ILE A 69 3.08 10.84 8.98
C ILE A 69 1.91 11.42 8.20
N PHE A 70 1.31 12.50 8.68
CA PHE A 70 0.21 13.16 7.99
C PHE A 70 0.60 13.64 6.59
N GLY A 71 1.78 14.23 6.44
CA GLY A 71 2.33 14.66 5.15
C GLY A 71 2.48 13.50 4.15
N CYS A 72 3.02 12.37 4.61
CA CYS A 72 3.16 11.16 3.79
C CYS A 72 1.80 10.63 3.31
N PHE A 73 0.83 10.49 4.23
CA PHE A 73 -0.51 10.01 3.86
C PHE A 73 -1.25 10.99 2.95
N SER A 74 -1.14 12.29 3.21
CA SER A 74 -1.73 13.31 2.34
C SER A 74 -1.11 13.29 0.94
N PHE A 75 0.21 13.15 0.84
CA PHE A 75 0.90 13.02 -0.44
C PHE A 75 0.44 11.79 -1.23
N LEU A 76 0.37 10.62 -0.57
CA LEU A 76 -0.10 9.39 -1.21
C LEU A 76 -1.57 9.51 -1.63
N ALA A 77 -2.42 10.08 -0.78
CA ALA A 77 -3.83 10.29 -1.08
C ALA A 77 -4.02 11.23 -2.28
N ILE A 78 -3.30 12.33 -2.33
CA ILE A 78 -3.34 13.28 -3.46
C ILE A 78 -2.87 12.59 -4.74
N LYS A 79 -1.74 11.89 -4.69
CA LYS A 79 -1.22 11.13 -5.82
C LYS A 79 -2.26 10.15 -6.36
N GLN A 80 -2.86 9.32 -5.50
CA GLN A 80 -3.87 8.34 -5.91
C GLN A 80 -5.17 8.98 -6.39
N PHE A 81 -5.60 10.10 -5.78
CA PHE A 81 -6.85 10.78 -6.17
C PHE A 81 -6.82 11.30 -7.60
N PHE A 82 -5.66 11.84 -8.02
CA PHE A 82 -5.47 12.38 -9.37
C PHE A 82 -4.99 11.34 -10.38
N ASP A 83 -4.62 10.15 -9.93
CA ASP A 83 -4.20 9.08 -10.83
C ASP A 83 -5.42 8.42 -11.49
N ASN A 84 -5.76 8.92 -12.68
CA ASN A 84 -6.83 8.38 -13.54
C ASN A 84 -6.28 7.40 -14.59
N SER A 85 -4.98 7.12 -14.58
CA SER A 85 -4.34 6.30 -15.60
C SER A 85 -4.62 4.82 -15.36
N GLU A 86 -4.89 4.09 -16.44
CA GLU A 86 -4.79 2.63 -16.39
C GLU A 86 -3.32 2.24 -16.11
N PRO A 87 -3.09 1.28 -15.21
CA PRO A 87 -1.73 0.81 -14.93
C PRO A 87 -1.01 0.44 -16.22
N ASN A 88 0.05 1.17 -16.54
CA ASN A 88 0.78 1.00 -17.78
C ASN A 88 1.69 -0.23 -17.72
N ILE A 89 1.20 -1.37 -18.19
CA ILE A 89 1.96 -2.62 -18.22
C ILE A 89 2.82 -2.68 -19.48
N LYS A 90 3.72 -1.72 -19.68
CA LYS A 90 4.70 -1.78 -20.79
C LYS A 90 5.82 -2.81 -20.55
N SER A 91 6.08 -3.17 -19.30
CA SER A 91 7.13 -4.12 -18.96
C SER A 91 6.59 -5.55 -18.87
N LYS A 92 7.21 -6.47 -19.59
CA LYS A 92 6.95 -7.93 -19.44
C LYS A 92 7.52 -8.49 -18.13
N ASN A 93 8.35 -7.73 -17.41
CA ASN A 93 9.00 -8.17 -16.19
C ASN A 93 8.11 -7.87 -14.97
N ILE A 94 7.54 -8.91 -14.38
CA ILE A 94 6.66 -8.81 -13.21
C ILE A 94 7.38 -8.27 -11.96
N TRP A 95 8.66 -8.56 -11.81
CA TRP A 95 9.47 -8.05 -10.70
C TRP A 95 9.59 -6.54 -10.75
N PHE A 96 9.87 -5.99 -11.93
CA PHE A 96 9.95 -4.54 -12.08
C PHE A 96 8.62 -3.86 -11.80
N GLN A 97 7.52 -4.45 -12.26
CA GLN A 97 6.17 -3.93 -11.98
C GLN A 97 5.86 -3.97 -10.50
N SER A 98 6.18 -5.09 -9.82
CA SER A 98 5.88 -5.23 -8.40
C SER A 98 6.72 -4.27 -7.53
N ILE A 99 7.99 -4.02 -7.86
CA ILE A 99 8.81 -3.03 -7.18
C ILE A 99 8.22 -1.63 -7.36
N LEU A 100 7.84 -1.27 -8.58
CA LEU A 100 7.30 0.06 -8.87
C LEU A 100 5.99 0.35 -8.14
N THR A 101 5.11 -0.65 -8.04
CA THR A 101 3.83 -0.52 -7.31
C THR A 101 3.97 -0.57 -5.80
N SER A 102 5.01 -1.21 -5.31
CA SER A 102 5.24 -1.35 -3.87
C SER A 102 6.05 -0.20 -3.27
N PHE A 103 6.43 0.79 -4.08
CA PHE A 103 7.28 1.89 -3.61
C PHE A 103 6.61 2.78 -2.54
N ASP A 104 5.31 2.90 -2.56
CA ASP A 104 4.51 3.53 -1.51
C ASP A 104 4.58 2.76 -0.18
N GLY A 105 4.77 1.45 -0.23
CA GLY A 105 5.03 0.62 0.95
C GLY A 105 6.23 1.08 1.77
N LEU A 106 7.25 1.67 1.12
CA LEU A 106 8.41 2.22 1.81
C LEU A 106 8.03 3.40 2.73
N LEU A 107 7.20 4.33 2.24
CA LEU A 107 6.72 5.45 3.04
C LEU A 107 5.86 4.98 4.21
N ILE A 108 5.03 3.97 3.98
CA ILE A 108 4.17 3.42 5.02
C ILE A 108 4.94 2.59 6.05
N GLY A 109 5.95 1.83 5.62
CA GLY A 109 6.85 1.17 6.56
C GLY A 109 7.50 2.16 7.52
N PHE A 110 7.94 3.30 7.00
CA PHE A 110 8.46 4.40 7.78
C PHE A 110 7.45 4.93 8.80
N THR A 111 6.21 5.19 8.40
CA THR A 111 5.16 5.69 9.31
C THR A 111 4.73 4.65 10.34
N LEU A 112 4.68 3.37 9.99
CA LEU A 112 4.32 2.28 10.91
C LEU A 112 5.37 2.06 12.00
N TYR A 113 6.63 2.37 11.74
CA TYR A 113 7.65 2.41 12.77
C TYR A 113 7.36 3.51 13.80
N MET A 114 6.96 4.69 13.35
CA MET A 114 6.63 5.82 14.23
C MET A 114 5.43 5.56 15.13
N GLU A 115 4.51 4.71 14.71
CA GLU A 115 3.32 4.27 15.46
C GLU A 115 3.57 3.06 16.39
N ASP A 116 4.83 2.68 16.62
CA ASP A 116 5.25 1.58 17.52
C ASP A 116 4.64 0.20 17.22
N TYR A 117 4.22 -0.06 15.98
CA TYR A 117 3.76 -1.39 15.60
C TYR A 117 4.92 -2.38 15.52
N SER A 118 4.69 -3.61 16.01
CA SER A 118 5.70 -4.68 15.90
C SER A 118 5.94 -5.07 14.44
N VAL A 119 7.21 -5.16 14.03
CA VAL A 119 7.62 -5.49 12.66
C VAL A 119 7.04 -6.81 12.16
N ASN A 120 6.97 -7.83 13.03
CA ASN A 120 6.42 -9.14 12.65
C ASN A 120 4.94 -9.06 12.31
N LEU A 121 4.18 -8.26 13.06
CA LEU A 121 2.76 -8.04 12.81
C LEU A 121 2.54 -7.29 11.50
N ILE A 122 3.34 -6.24 11.26
CA ILE A 122 3.29 -5.46 10.02
C ILE A 122 3.53 -6.38 8.82
N LEU A 123 4.61 -7.15 8.84
CA LEU A 123 4.98 -8.04 7.74
C LEU A 123 3.90 -9.09 7.45
N LEU A 124 3.36 -9.73 8.50
CA LEU A 124 2.34 -10.76 8.35
C LEU A 124 1.06 -10.17 7.74
N ILE A 125 0.60 -9.04 8.24
CA ILE A 125 -0.62 -8.39 7.73
C ILE A 125 -0.40 -7.90 6.30
N THR A 126 0.74 -7.28 6.00
CA THR A 126 1.08 -6.82 4.64
C THR A 126 1.11 -7.98 3.66
N LEU A 127 1.77 -9.09 4.00
CA LEU A 127 1.84 -10.27 3.14
C LEU A 127 0.45 -10.84 2.84
N ILE A 128 -0.38 -11.02 3.87
CA ILE A 128 -1.73 -11.59 3.71
C ILE A 128 -2.61 -10.67 2.88
N ILE A 129 -2.69 -9.39 3.22
CA ILE A 129 -3.59 -8.45 2.55
C ILE A 129 -3.17 -8.23 1.10
N THR A 130 -1.87 -7.99 0.84
CA THR A 130 -1.38 -7.78 -0.53
C THR A 130 -1.56 -9.04 -1.39
N TYR A 131 -1.31 -10.23 -0.82
CA TYR A 131 -1.56 -11.48 -1.52
C TYR A 131 -3.03 -11.64 -1.89
N LEU A 132 -3.94 -11.46 -0.94
CA LEU A 132 -5.38 -11.61 -1.16
C LEU A 132 -5.88 -10.60 -2.19
N LEU A 133 -5.53 -9.32 -2.06
CA LEU A 133 -5.97 -8.28 -2.99
C LEU A 133 -5.40 -8.52 -4.40
N SER A 134 -4.13 -8.88 -4.52
CA SER A 134 -3.53 -9.20 -5.83
C SER A 134 -4.14 -10.47 -6.45
N PHE A 135 -4.45 -11.47 -5.64
CA PHE A 135 -5.14 -12.67 -6.11
C PHE A 135 -6.56 -12.34 -6.61
N PHE A 136 -7.32 -11.55 -5.83
CA PHE A 136 -8.63 -11.05 -6.24
C PHE A 136 -8.53 -10.22 -7.52
N GLY A 137 -7.52 -9.36 -7.64
CA GLY A 137 -7.26 -8.57 -8.84
C GLY A 137 -7.10 -9.47 -10.08
N ILE A 138 -6.26 -10.52 -9.99
CA ILE A 138 -6.07 -11.46 -11.11
C ILE A 138 -7.37 -12.21 -11.41
N TYR A 139 -8.09 -12.68 -10.38
CA TYR A 139 -9.34 -13.41 -10.56
C TYR A 139 -10.41 -12.54 -11.24
N LEU A 140 -10.61 -11.32 -10.76
CA LEU A 140 -11.54 -10.37 -11.37
C LEU A 140 -11.09 -9.99 -12.78
N GLY A 141 -9.80 -9.75 -13.00
CA GLY A 141 -9.26 -9.41 -14.31
C GLY A 141 -9.47 -10.47 -15.38
N ARG A 142 -9.53 -11.75 -14.99
CA ARG A 142 -9.86 -12.85 -15.90
C ARG A 142 -11.32 -12.86 -16.36
N ASN A 143 -12.21 -12.41 -15.48
CA ASN A 143 -13.67 -12.54 -15.67
C ASN A 143 -14.36 -11.21 -15.97
N ALA A 144 -13.72 -10.06 -15.70
CA ALA A 144 -14.35 -8.75 -15.79
C ALA A 144 -13.88 -7.98 -17.02
N ASN A 145 -14.86 -7.54 -17.83
CA ASN A 145 -14.58 -6.70 -18.99
C ASN A 145 -14.48 -5.19 -18.68
N ARG A 146 -14.94 -4.73 -17.49
CA ARG A 146 -14.96 -3.29 -17.14
C ARG A 146 -14.89 -3.07 -15.63
N ILE A 147 -13.71 -2.78 -15.11
CA ILE A 147 -13.56 -2.17 -13.79
C ILE A 147 -12.92 -0.79 -14.02
N ASN A 148 -13.49 0.23 -13.39
CA ASN A 148 -12.99 1.59 -13.50
C ASN A 148 -11.85 1.83 -12.47
N PRO A 149 -10.57 1.95 -12.90
CA PRO A 149 -9.45 2.13 -11.98
C PRO A 149 -9.56 3.43 -11.18
N SER A 150 -10.09 4.50 -11.78
CA SER A 150 -10.17 5.79 -11.11
C SER A 150 -11.12 5.80 -9.90
N LEU A 151 -12.18 4.99 -9.93
CA LEU A 151 -13.08 4.86 -8.78
C LEU A 151 -12.37 4.20 -7.60
N ILE A 152 -11.60 3.15 -7.85
CA ILE A 152 -10.86 2.42 -6.82
C ILE A 152 -9.78 3.33 -6.23
N ASN A 153 -9.04 4.06 -7.06
CA ASN A 153 -8.02 5.02 -6.60
C ASN A 153 -8.62 6.12 -5.73
N ARG A 154 -9.79 6.65 -6.07
CA ARG A 154 -10.50 7.66 -5.25
C ARG A 154 -10.93 7.11 -3.90
N ILE A 155 -11.46 5.89 -3.83
CA ILE A 155 -11.83 5.25 -2.57
C ILE A 155 -10.58 5.07 -1.68
N SER A 156 -9.49 4.56 -2.23
CA SER A 156 -8.22 4.39 -1.51
C SER A 156 -7.69 5.72 -0.99
N SER A 157 -7.68 6.78 -1.80
CA SER A 157 -7.20 8.11 -1.39
C SER A 157 -8.00 8.69 -0.23
N ILE A 158 -9.32 8.49 -0.21
CA ILE A 158 -10.18 8.92 0.91
C ILE A 158 -9.80 8.15 2.18
N ILE A 159 -9.59 6.84 2.11
CA ILE A 159 -9.17 6.02 3.25
C ILE A 159 -7.83 6.50 3.81
N LEU A 160 -6.84 6.75 2.96
CA LEU A 160 -5.53 7.26 3.38
C LEU A 160 -5.63 8.62 4.08
N LEU A 161 -6.42 9.55 3.54
CA LEU A 161 -6.66 10.85 4.16
C LEU A 161 -7.32 10.72 5.53
N LEU A 162 -8.34 9.87 5.65
CA LEU A 162 -9.04 9.66 6.92
C LEU A 162 -8.10 9.09 7.98
N ILE A 163 -7.27 8.10 7.62
CA ILE A 163 -6.30 7.50 8.56
C ILE A 163 -5.25 8.54 8.98
N GLY A 164 -4.64 9.25 8.03
CA GLY A 164 -3.65 10.28 8.32
C GLY A 164 -4.19 11.41 9.19
N SER A 165 -5.42 11.87 8.92
CA SER A 165 -6.10 12.89 9.72
C SER A 165 -6.40 12.41 11.13
N LYS A 166 -6.82 11.15 11.28
CA LYS A 166 -7.09 10.55 12.59
C LYS A 166 -5.82 10.51 13.45
N ILE A 167 -4.71 10.02 12.91
CA ILE A 167 -3.42 9.97 13.63
C ILE A 167 -3.00 11.37 14.10
N LEU A 168 -3.10 12.38 13.23
CA LEU A 168 -2.77 13.76 13.58
C LEU A 168 -3.67 14.30 14.70
N ILE A 169 -4.97 14.07 14.62
CA ILE A 169 -5.95 14.55 15.63
C ILE A 169 -5.69 13.87 16.98
N GLU A 170 -5.48 12.56 17.00
CA GLU A 170 -5.19 11.82 18.25
C GLU A 170 -3.92 12.34 18.93
N HIS A 171 -2.88 12.66 18.15
CA HIS A 171 -1.67 13.24 18.69
C HIS A 171 -1.90 14.63 19.28
N LEU A 172 -2.60 15.51 18.53
CA LEU A 172 -2.92 16.85 19.00
C LEU A 172 -3.73 16.82 20.31
N ILE A 173 -4.71 15.93 20.41
CA ILE A 173 -5.52 15.76 21.63
C ILE A 173 -4.64 15.30 22.80
N ARG A 174 -3.76 14.31 22.60
CA ARG A 174 -2.86 13.82 23.66
C ARG A 174 -1.82 14.84 24.13
N HIS A 175 -1.50 15.82 23.31
CA HIS A 175 -0.50 16.85 23.65
C HIS A 175 -1.13 18.05 24.39
N TYR A 176 -2.47 18.20 24.33
CA TYR A 176 -3.20 19.28 25.00
C TYR A 176 -3.88 18.83 26.32
N TYR A 177 -3.88 17.55 26.63
CA TYR A 177 -4.35 16.97 27.89
C TYR A 177 -3.26 16.15 28.58
#